data_17681b407fb3a769f3f4b9f25f9c2077
#
_entry.id   17681b407fb3a769f3f4b9f25f9c2077
#
_cell.length_a   1.000
_cell.length_b   1.000
_cell.length_c   1.000
_cell.angle_alpha   90.00
_cell.angle_beta   90.00
_cell.angle_gamma   90.00
#
_symmetry.space_group_name_H-M   'P 1'
#
loop_
_entity.id
_entity.type
_entity.pdbx_description
1 polymer ?
#
loop_
_entity_poly.entity_id
_entity_poly.type
_entity_poly.pdbx_seq_one_letter_code
_entity_poly.pdbx_strand_id
1 'polypeptide(L)'
;MAQRAIQLQETRAQIVNAAVLLQSEVGIRETSWEAIGARAGVSTATVYRHFPTLESLIPACAQAAFAAGARLPTTAQLAATFTGLTTPARRLDRVTAESCRCYERGEAWLDACRREAPNVPALADAVRTQDRALDALIAAALGSRVPLERRRVVKALVDFPFWKSLRNAGQSAADAKTRRLPASR
;
A
#
# COMPACT_ATOMS: atom_id res chain seq x y z
N MET A 1 -20.73 -8.08 26.63
CA MET A 1 -19.30 -8.17 26.21
C MET A 1 -19.16 -7.91 24.70
N ALA A 2 -19.92 -8.58 23.82
CA ALA A 2 -19.83 -8.40 22.35
C ALA A 2 -20.08 -6.97 21.88
N GLN A 3 -21.13 -6.30 22.35
CA GLN A 3 -21.47 -4.91 21.97
C GLN A 3 -20.32 -3.92 22.22
N ARG A 4 -19.66 -4.04 23.40
CA ARG A 4 -18.53 -3.17 23.76
C ARG A 4 -17.31 -3.41 22.87
N ALA A 5 -17.07 -4.65 22.44
CA ALA A 5 -15.98 -4.97 21.52
C ALA A 5 -16.26 -4.41 20.11
N ILE A 6 -17.50 -4.49 19.63
CA ILE A 6 -17.92 -3.90 18.35
C ILE A 6 -17.70 -2.40 18.36
N GLN A 7 -18.22 -1.69 19.39
CA GLN A 7 -18.05 -0.23 19.54
C GLN A 7 -16.58 0.19 19.56
N LEU A 8 -15.71 -0.60 20.22
CA LEU A 8 -14.27 -0.33 20.26
C LEU A 8 -13.63 -0.42 18.87
N GLN A 9 -14.03 -1.42 18.06
CA GLN A 9 -13.53 -1.59 16.69
C GLN A 9 -14.08 -0.50 15.76
N GLU A 10 -15.31 -0.10 15.89
CA GLU A 10 -15.91 1.00 15.12
C GLU A 10 -15.18 2.31 15.40
N THR A 11 -14.97 2.66 16.67
CA THR A 11 -14.21 3.85 17.06
C THR A 11 -12.78 3.81 16.52
N ARG A 12 -12.11 2.65 16.59
CA ARG A 12 -10.78 2.47 16.04
C ARG A 12 -10.75 2.71 14.53
N ALA A 13 -11.73 2.18 13.79
CA ALA A 13 -11.85 2.38 12.34
C ALA A 13 -12.11 3.85 11.98
N GLN A 14 -12.96 4.55 12.73
CA GLN A 14 -13.21 5.99 12.55
C GLN A 14 -11.93 6.82 12.71
N ILE A 15 -11.15 6.55 13.76
CA ILE A 15 -9.86 7.21 14.01
C ILE A 15 -8.89 6.96 12.85
N VAL A 16 -8.76 5.72 12.38
CA VAL A 16 -7.85 5.36 11.28
C VAL A 16 -8.27 6.05 9.98
N ASN A 17 -9.57 6.04 9.65
CA ASN A 17 -10.08 6.70 8.44
C ASN A 17 -9.82 8.22 8.49
N ALA A 18 -10.09 8.86 9.62
CA ALA A 18 -9.81 10.27 9.83
C ALA A 18 -8.30 10.59 9.67
N ALA A 19 -7.44 9.75 10.24
CA ALA A 19 -6.00 9.90 10.13
C ALA A 19 -5.51 9.76 8.67
N VAL A 20 -5.96 8.75 7.95
CA VAL A 20 -5.58 8.54 6.52
C VAL A 20 -5.97 9.74 5.67
N LEU A 21 -7.17 10.29 5.86
CA LEU A 21 -7.64 11.47 5.11
C LEU A 21 -6.78 12.69 5.43
N LEU A 22 -6.60 13.03 6.71
CA LEU A 22 -5.79 14.18 7.12
C LEU A 22 -4.34 14.04 6.65
N GLN A 23 -3.73 12.87 6.84
CA GLN A 23 -2.37 12.58 6.41
C GLN A 23 -2.19 12.72 4.89
N SER A 24 -3.23 12.40 4.11
CA SER A 24 -3.24 12.59 2.66
C SER A 24 -3.37 14.06 2.26
N GLU A 25 -4.08 14.87 3.06
CA GLU A 25 -4.33 16.29 2.80
C GLU A 25 -3.14 17.18 3.17
N VAL A 26 -2.60 17.00 4.39
CA VAL A 26 -1.60 17.93 4.96
C VAL A 26 -0.23 17.30 5.19
N GLY A 27 -0.11 15.98 5.09
CA GLY A 27 1.10 15.23 5.42
C GLY A 27 1.00 14.52 6.76
N ILE A 28 1.87 13.53 6.97
CA ILE A 28 1.78 12.64 8.13
C ILE A 28 2.31 13.34 9.39
N ARG A 29 3.42 14.05 9.26
CA ARG A 29 4.04 14.79 10.38
C ARG A 29 3.23 16.00 10.84
N GLU A 30 2.51 16.62 9.91
CA GLU A 30 1.67 17.80 10.18
C GLU A 30 0.31 17.42 10.78
N THR A 31 -0.02 16.12 10.81
CA THR A 31 -1.31 15.65 11.35
C THR A 31 -1.24 15.48 12.87
N SER A 32 -1.96 16.32 13.61
CA SER A 32 -2.03 16.25 15.07
C SER A 32 -3.10 15.27 15.56
N TRP A 33 -2.94 14.76 16.79
CA TRP A 33 -3.94 13.92 17.45
C TRP A 33 -5.27 14.65 17.68
N GLU A 34 -5.22 15.95 17.93
CA GLU A 34 -6.38 16.83 18.07
C GLU A 34 -7.18 16.89 16.78
N ALA A 35 -6.50 17.09 15.64
CA ALA A 35 -7.12 17.12 14.32
C ALA A 35 -7.75 15.76 13.96
N ILE A 36 -7.07 14.65 14.28
CA ILE A 36 -7.62 13.31 14.11
C ILE A 36 -8.87 13.12 14.96
N GLY A 37 -8.83 13.50 16.23
CA GLY A 37 -9.96 13.40 17.15
C GLY A 37 -11.18 14.20 16.66
N ALA A 38 -10.94 15.46 16.27
CA ALA A 38 -11.99 16.33 15.73
C ALA A 38 -12.63 15.73 14.46
N ARG A 39 -11.81 15.25 13.51
CA ARG A 39 -12.29 14.62 12.27
C ARG A 39 -13.03 13.30 12.52
N ALA A 40 -12.60 12.52 13.51
CA ALA A 40 -13.20 11.23 13.88
C ALA A 40 -14.44 11.36 14.78
N GLY A 41 -14.77 12.56 15.28
CA GLY A 41 -15.85 12.79 16.22
C GLY A 41 -15.60 12.21 17.62
N VAL A 42 -14.33 12.14 18.06
CA VAL A 42 -13.92 11.63 19.36
C VAL A 42 -12.96 12.59 20.07
N SER A 43 -12.80 12.44 21.39
CA SER A 43 -11.83 13.24 22.13
C SER A 43 -10.38 12.82 21.77
N THR A 44 -9.45 13.76 21.88
CA THR A 44 -8.00 13.51 21.75
C THR A 44 -7.53 12.40 22.70
N ALA A 45 -8.05 12.37 23.94
CA ALA A 45 -7.76 11.30 24.89
C ALA A 45 -8.22 9.92 24.39
N THR A 46 -9.32 9.87 23.62
CA THR A 46 -9.76 8.63 22.98
C THR A 46 -8.82 8.20 21.86
N VAL A 47 -8.30 9.14 21.05
CA VAL A 47 -7.27 8.85 20.04
C VAL A 47 -6.03 8.24 20.68
N TYR A 48 -5.48 8.89 21.73
CA TYR A 48 -4.31 8.38 22.47
C TYR A 48 -4.53 7.01 23.10
N ARG A 49 -5.72 6.71 23.57
CA ARG A 49 -6.06 5.40 24.14
C ARG A 49 -6.00 4.28 23.07
N HIS A 50 -6.38 4.57 21.84
CA HIS A 50 -6.34 3.62 20.73
C HIS A 50 -4.97 3.55 20.04
N PHE A 51 -4.30 4.69 19.95
CA PHE A 51 -3.03 4.86 19.26
C PHE A 51 -2.14 5.82 20.06
N PRO A 52 -1.38 5.32 21.03
CA PRO A 52 -0.55 6.16 21.89
C PRO A 52 0.64 6.80 21.14
N THR A 53 1.07 6.21 20.03
CA THR A 53 2.22 6.70 19.26
C THR A 53 1.96 6.60 17.75
N LEU A 54 2.77 7.31 16.97
CA LEU A 54 2.74 7.26 15.52
C LEU A 54 3.06 5.83 14.99
N GLU A 55 4.00 5.13 15.65
CA GLU A 55 4.37 3.75 15.35
C GLU A 55 3.19 2.79 15.48
N SER A 56 2.26 3.06 16.42
CA SER A 56 1.05 2.26 16.59
C SER A 56 -0.04 2.61 15.57
N LEU A 57 -0.08 3.85 15.07
CA LEU A 57 -1.07 4.35 14.13
C LEU A 57 -0.74 3.97 12.68
N ILE A 58 0.52 4.14 12.24
CA ILE A 58 0.95 3.96 10.86
C ILE A 58 0.59 2.59 10.27
N PRO A 59 0.80 1.44 10.96
CA PRO A 59 0.41 0.14 10.41
C PRO A 59 -1.09 0.02 10.15
N ALA A 60 -1.92 0.67 10.98
CA ALA A 60 -3.37 0.68 10.80
C ALA A 60 -3.78 1.58 9.61
N CYS A 61 -3.14 2.75 9.45
CA CYS A 61 -3.33 3.62 8.29
C CYS A 61 -2.89 2.92 7.00
N ALA A 62 -1.73 2.25 6.98
CA ALA A 62 -1.27 1.46 5.86
C ALA A 62 -2.28 0.36 5.48
N GLN A 63 -2.81 -0.36 6.47
CA GLN A 63 -3.83 -1.38 6.24
C GLN A 63 -5.12 -0.80 5.63
N ALA A 64 -5.54 0.38 6.06
CA ALA A 64 -6.73 1.05 5.53
C ALA A 64 -6.48 1.62 4.11
N ALA A 65 -5.31 2.22 3.88
CA ALA A 65 -4.99 2.87 2.61
C ALA A 65 -4.78 1.86 1.47
N PHE A 66 -4.10 0.75 1.71
CA PHE A 66 -3.75 -0.20 0.65
C PHE A 66 -3.79 -1.69 1.02
N ALA A 67 -4.49 -2.06 2.06
CA ALA A 67 -4.78 -3.43 2.53
C ALA A 67 -3.82 -4.55 2.08
N ALA A 68 -3.78 -4.86 0.77
CA ALA A 68 -3.00 -5.95 0.21
C ALA A 68 -1.47 -5.77 0.35
N GLY A 69 -0.97 -4.53 0.33
CA GLY A 69 0.47 -4.21 0.46
C GLY A 69 0.92 -3.91 1.88
N ALA A 70 -0.02 -3.82 2.84
CA ALA A 70 0.30 -3.47 4.23
C ALA A 70 0.95 -4.60 5.02
N ARG A 71 0.93 -5.83 4.50
CA ARG A 71 1.51 -7.03 5.11
C ARG A 71 2.16 -7.90 4.05
N LEU A 72 3.13 -8.70 4.47
CA LEU A 72 3.68 -9.74 3.60
C LEU A 72 2.60 -10.79 3.32
N PRO A 73 2.37 -11.15 2.04
CA PRO A 73 1.40 -12.19 1.70
C PRO A 73 1.91 -13.56 2.16
N THR A 74 1.00 -14.36 2.68
CA THR A 74 1.27 -15.77 2.99
C THR A 74 1.39 -16.61 1.71
N THR A 75 1.99 -17.80 1.81
CA THR A 75 2.06 -18.75 0.69
C THR A 75 0.68 -19.07 0.13
N ALA A 76 -0.32 -19.25 1.00
CA ALA A 76 -1.70 -19.52 0.60
C ALA A 76 -2.32 -18.34 -0.18
N GLN A 77 -2.07 -17.09 0.24
CA GLN A 77 -2.52 -15.89 -0.46
C GLN A 77 -1.85 -15.74 -1.82
N LEU A 78 -0.53 -16.00 -1.92
CA LEU A 78 0.18 -16.01 -3.20
C LEU A 78 -0.39 -17.07 -4.14
N ALA A 79 -0.64 -18.28 -3.65
CA ALA A 79 -1.25 -19.33 -4.46
C ALA A 79 -2.65 -18.94 -4.95
N ALA A 80 -3.49 -18.38 -4.07
CA ALA A 80 -4.84 -17.92 -4.40
C ALA A 80 -4.83 -16.80 -5.46
N THR A 81 -3.88 -15.87 -5.37
CA THR A 81 -3.73 -14.76 -6.34
C THR A 81 -3.53 -15.27 -7.77
N PHE A 82 -2.86 -16.42 -7.93
CA PHE A 82 -2.51 -16.96 -9.24
C PHE A 82 -3.32 -18.19 -9.64
N THR A 83 -4.40 -18.52 -8.92
CA THR A 83 -5.29 -19.64 -9.27
C THR A 83 -5.79 -19.50 -10.71
N GLY A 84 -5.66 -20.56 -11.51
CA GLY A 84 -6.05 -20.61 -12.92
C GLY A 84 -5.11 -19.86 -13.88
N LEU A 85 -4.05 -19.21 -13.38
CA LEU A 85 -3.08 -18.50 -14.22
C LEU A 85 -1.84 -19.38 -14.45
N THR A 86 -1.76 -20.01 -15.62
CA THR A 86 -0.73 -21.01 -15.95
C THR A 86 0.58 -20.40 -16.47
N THR A 87 0.53 -19.20 -17.06
CA THR A 87 1.71 -18.58 -17.67
C THR A 87 2.26 -17.42 -16.84
N PRO A 88 3.59 -17.20 -16.80
CA PRO A 88 4.20 -16.06 -16.13
C PRO A 88 3.67 -14.70 -16.62
N ALA A 89 3.38 -14.57 -17.92
CA ALA A 89 2.82 -13.36 -18.50
C ALA A 89 1.46 -13.00 -17.88
N ARG A 90 0.51 -13.95 -17.81
CA ARG A 90 -0.80 -13.73 -17.18
C ARG A 90 -0.68 -13.43 -15.67
N ARG A 91 0.28 -14.04 -14.98
CA ARG A 91 0.55 -13.76 -13.58
C ARG A 91 1.09 -12.34 -13.38
N LEU A 92 2.01 -11.88 -14.24
CA LEU A 92 2.49 -10.50 -14.22
C LEU A 92 1.39 -9.49 -14.54
N ASP A 93 0.53 -9.77 -15.51
CA ASP A 93 -0.65 -8.94 -15.79
C ASP A 93 -1.53 -8.79 -14.54
N ARG A 94 -1.74 -9.88 -13.78
CA ARG A 94 -2.47 -9.85 -12.52
C ARG A 94 -1.74 -8.98 -11.48
N VAL A 95 -0.43 -9.16 -11.27
CA VAL A 95 0.36 -8.36 -10.33
C VAL A 95 0.26 -6.87 -10.70
N THR A 96 0.48 -6.51 -11.96
CA THR A 96 0.38 -5.13 -12.45
C THR A 96 -1.01 -4.54 -12.18
N ALA A 97 -2.07 -5.26 -12.55
CA ALA A 97 -3.43 -4.78 -12.37
C ALA A 97 -3.81 -4.59 -10.89
N GLU A 98 -3.40 -5.51 -10.00
CA GLU A 98 -3.65 -5.39 -8.55
C GLU A 98 -2.83 -4.25 -7.94
N SER A 99 -1.57 -4.10 -8.35
CA SER A 99 -0.71 -3.00 -7.91
C SER A 99 -1.28 -1.64 -8.32
N CYS A 100 -1.69 -1.47 -9.58
CA CYS A 100 -2.32 -0.23 -10.06
C CYS A 100 -3.57 0.11 -9.25
N ARG A 101 -4.48 -0.85 -9.04
CA ARG A 101 -5.69 -0.64 -8.22
C ARG A 101 -5.36 -0.28 -6.77
N CYS A 102 -4.32 -0.88 -6.22
CA CYS A 102 -3.83 -0.57 -4.87
C CYS A 102 -3.33 0.87 -4.81
N TYR A 103 -2.51 1.28 -5.77
CA TYR A 103 -1.94 2.62 -5.84
C TYR A 103 -3.00 3.70 -6.08
N GLU A 104 -3.97 3.45 -6.96
CA GLU A 104 -5.10 4.36 -7.21
C GLU A 104 -5.90 4.66 -5.94
N ARG A 105 -6.17 3.65 -5.12
CA ARG A 105 -6.91 3.81 -3.86
C ARG A 105 -6.13 4.57 -2.80
N GLY A 106 -4.82 4.35 -2.73
CA GLY A 106 -3.97 4.86 -1.66
C GLY A 106 -2.98 5.95 -2.11
N GLU A 107 -3.15 6.53 -3.30
CA GLU A 107 -2.15 7.39 -3.95
C GLU A 107 -1.63 8.49 -3.02
N ALA A 108 -2.54 9.29 -2.47
CA ALA A 108 -2.15 10.46 -1.66
C ALA A 108 -1.42 10.05 -0.37
N TRP A 109 -1.91 9.01 0.30
CA TRP A 109 -1.27 8.50 1.51
C TRP A 109 0.09 7.85 1.23
N LEU A 110 0.19 7.06 0.16
CA LEU A 110 1.45 6.44 -0.27
C LEU A 110 2.51 7.48 -0.64
N ASP A 111 2.10 8.55 -1.31
CA ASP A 111 2.97 9.65 -1.68
C ASP A 111 3.50 10.38 -0.43
N ALA A 112 2.63 10.74 0.51
CA ALA A 112 3.00 11.32 1.79
C ALA A 112 3.93 10.39 2.59
N CYS A 113 3.56 9.10 2.67
CA CYS A 113 4.34 8.09 3.37
C CYS A 113 5.77 7.97 2.81
N ARG A 114 5.94 7.88 1.50
CA ARG A 114 7.25 7.76 0.86
C ARG A 114 8.07 9.04 0.98
N ARG A 115 7.45 10.21 0.86
CA ARG A 115 8.11 11.50 1.02
C ARG A 115 8.66 11.69 2.43
N GLU A 116 7.95 11.24 3.46
CA GLU A 116 8.30 11.44 4.85
C GLU A 116 9.08 10.26 5.49
N ALA A 117 9.10 9.11 4.83
CA ALA A 117 9.79 7.89 5.29
C ALA A 117 11.28 8.10 5.68
N PRO A 118 12.08 8.94 5.00
CA PRO A 118 13.46 9.18 5.42
C PRO A 118 13.61 9.74 6.84
N ASN A 119 12.58 10.42 7.35
CA ASN A 119 12.62 11.11 8.63
C ASN A 119 11.76 10.42 9.72
N VAL A 120 10.98 9.38 9.36
CA VAL A 120 10.04 8.72 10.27
C VAL A 120 10.20 7.20 10.16
N PRO A 121 10.82 6.53 11.15
CA PRO A 121 11.11 5.09 11.10
C PRO A 121 9.88 4.21 10.80
N ALA A 122 8.72 4.52 11.41
CA ALA A 122 7.49 3.76 11.18
C ALA A 122 7.00 3.82 9.72
N LEU A 123 7.21 4.95 9.04
CA LEU A 123 6.89 5.10 7.61
C LEU A 123 7.89 4.33 6.74
N ALA A 124 9.17 4.37 7.10
CA ALA A 124 10.18 3.57 6.42
C ALA A 124 9.87 2.06 6.52
N ASP A 125 9.38 1.60 7.68
CA ASP A 125 8.94 0.21 7.87
C ASP A 125 7.73 -0.14 7.02
N ALA A 126 6.75 0.75 6.92
CA ALA A 126 5.58 0.58 6.06
C ALA A 126 5.97 0.48 4.57
N VAL A 127 6.85 1.37 4.09
CA VAL A 127 7.40 1.34 2.73
C VAL A 127 8.16 0.04 2.48
N ARG A 128 9.06 -0.37 3.40
CA ARG A 128 9.80 -1.64 3.27
C ARG A 128 8.86 -2.84 3.22
N THR A 129 7.79 -2.82 3.99
CA THR A 129 6.80 -3.91 4.00
C THR A 129 6.08 -4.01 2.66
N GLN A 130 5.65 -2.88 2.10
CA GLN A 130 5.04 -2.81 0.77
C GLN A 130 6.00 -3.31 -0.32
N ASP A 131 7.25 -2.86 -0.29
CA ASP A 131 8.27 -3.27 -1.26
C ASP A 131 8.54 -4.77 -1.21
N ARG A 132 8.62 -5.36 -0.01
CA ARG A 132 8.76 -6.81 0.17
C ARG A 132 7.53 -7.59 -0.29
N ALA A 133 6.33 -7.06 -0.07
CA ALA A 133 5.10 -7.70 -0.54
C ALA A 133 5.07 -7.76 -2.08
N LEU A 134 5.48 -6.68 -2.75
CA LEU A 134 5.61 -6.63 -4.20
C LEU A 134 6.70 -7.61 -4.71
N ASP A 135 7.85 -7.68 -4.05
CA ASP A 135 8.91 -8.65 -4.36
C ASP A 135 8.39 -10.09 -4.29
N ALA A 136 7.63 -10.43 -3.24
CA ALA A 136 7.04 -11.75 -3.08
C ALA A 136 6.03 -12.10 -4.19
N LEU A 137 5.17 -11.14 -4.58
CA LEU A 137 4.23 -11.30 -5.68
C LEU A 137 4.93 -11.53 -7.01
N ILE A 138 5.95 -10.72 -7.32
CA ILE A 138 6.75 -10.85 -8.55
C ILE A 138 7.50 -12.18 -8.58
N ALA A 139 8.11 -12.58 -7.47
CA ALA A 139 8.82 -13.85 -7.38
C ALA A 139 7.87 -15.04 -7.60
N ALA A 140 6.66 -14.99 -7.03
CA ALA A 140 5.65 -16.02 -7.22
C ALA A 140 5.06 -16.04 -8.65
N ALA A 141 4.94 -14.85 -9.28
CA ALA A 141 4.47 -14.73 -10.67
C ALA A 141 5.47 -15.32 -11.68
N LEU A 142 6.75 -15.00 -11.51
CA LEU A 142 7.81 -15.38 -12.46
C LEU A 142 8.39 -16.77 -12.22
N GLY A 143 8.29 -17.29 -10.97
CA GLY A 143 8.89 -18.55 -10.55
C GLY A 143 10.39 -18.45 -10.26
N SER A 144 10.96 -19.52 -9.69
CA SER A 144 12.35 -19.54 -9.17
C SER A 144 13.42 -19.47 -10.24
N ARG A 145 13.11 -19.84 -11.48
CA ARG A 145 14.08 -19.90 -12.60
C ARG A 145 14.48 -18.52 -13.15
N VAL A 146 13.70 -17.46 -12.86
CA VAL A 146 14.01 -16.12 -13.35
C VAL A 146 15.09 -15.47 -12.48
N PRO A 147 16.20 -14.99 -13.06
CA PRO A 147 17.27 -14.33 -12.32
C PRO A 147 16.82 -13.11 -11.53
N LEU A 148 17.51 -12.82 -10.43
CA LEU A 148 17.17 -11.72 -9.53
C LEU A 148 17.19 -10.36 -10.24
N GLU A 149 18.16 -10.13 -11.14
CA GLU A 149 18.26 -8.87 -11.91
C GLU A 149 17.00 -8.62 -12.74
N ARG A 150 16.47 -9.64 -13.41
CA ARG A 150 15.23 -9.52 -14.18
C ARG A 150 14.02 -9.24 -13.29
N ARG A 151 13.96 -9.85 -12.09
CA ARG A 151 12.90 -9.55 -11.13
C ARG A 151 12.96 -8.11 -10.65
N ARG A 152 14.18 -7.57 -10.43
CA ARG A 152 14.39 -6.17 -10.05
C ARG A 152 13.91 -5.20 -11.12
N VAL A 153 14.20 -5.49 -12.41
CA VAL A 153 13.67 -4.69 -13.52
C VAL A 153 12.15 -4.72 -13.57
N VAL A 154 11.55 -5.91 -13.46
CA VAL A 154 10.08 -6.02 -13.42
C VAL A 154 9.50 -5.25 -12.23
N LYS A 155 10.11 -5.34 -11.04
CA LYS A 155 9.69 -4.56 -9.87
C LYS A 155 9.71 -3.06 -10.16
N ALA A 156 10.80 -2.54 -10.72
CA ALA A 156 10.95 -1.12 -11.03
C ALA A 156 9.87 -0.61 -12.01
N LEU A 157 9.37 -1.48 -12.89
CA LEU A 157 8.30 -1.16 -13.85
C LEU A 157 6.86 -1.31 -13.28
N VAL A 158 6.72 -1.86 -12.08
CA VAL A 158 5.41 -2.12 -11.45
C VAL A 158 5.27 -1.36 -10.13
N ASP A 159 6.33 -0.81 -9.57
CA ASP A 159 6.32 -0.15 -8.28
C ASP A 159 5.59 1.22 -8.30
N PHE A 160 5.30 1.72 -7.11
CA PHE A 160 4.58 3.00 -6.94
C PHE A 160 5.29 4.20 -7.58
N PRO A 161 6.62 4.40 -7.45
CA PRO A 161 7.30 5.54 -8.07
C PRO A 161 7.15 5.57 -9.60
N PHE A 162 7.30 4.43 -10.27
CA PHE A 162 7.12 4.35 -11.72
C PHE A 162 5.67 4.62 -12.13
N TRP A 163 4.71 3.98 -11.44
CA TRP A 163 3.29 4.22 -11.66
C TRP A 163 2.92 5.70 -11.47
N LYS A 164 3.41 6.33 -10.42
CA LYS A 164 3.18 7.76 -10.13
C LYS A 164 3.76 8.65 -11.22
N SER A 165 4.95 8.33 -11.72
CA SER A 165 5.59 9.04 -12.82
C SER A 165 4.74 8.98 -14.11
N LEU A 166 4.19 7.82 -14.45
CA LEU A 166 3.30 7.67 -15.60
C LEU A 166 2.01 8.48 -15.44
N ARG A 167 1.40 8.46 -14.25
CA ARG A 167 0.21 9.26 -13.96
C ARG A 167 0.47 10.75 -14.12
N ASN A 168 1.58 11.25 -13.58
CA ASN A 168 1.97 12.65 -13.69
C ASN A 168 2.25 13.07 -15.15
N ALA A 169 2.67 12.14 -16.01
CA ALA A 169 2.85 12.35 -17.44
C ALA A 169 1.54 12.28 -18.25
N GLY A 170 0.38 12.17 -17.59
CA GLY A 170 -0.93 12.11 -18.24
C GLY A 170 -1.28 10.75 -18.85
N GLN A 171 -0.52 9.69 -18.51
CA GLN A 171 -0.80 8.33 -18.99
C GLN A 171 -1.70 7.59 -18.00
N SER A 172 -2.79 6.99 -18.49
CA SER A 172 -3.65 6.15 -17.66
C SER A 172 -3.00 4.80 -17.36
N ALA A 173 -3.46 4.13 -16.30
CA ALA A 173 -3.02 2.74 -16.00
C ALA A 173 -3.31 1.75 -17.15
N ALA A 174 -4.29 2.06 -18.01
CA ALA A 174 -4.62 1.30 -19.20
C ALA A 174 -3.53 1.43 -20.28
N ASP A 175 -2.93 2.61 -20.42
CA ASP A 175 -1.90 2.88 -21.42
C ASP A 175 -0.57 2.20 -21.06
N ALA A 176 -0.27 2.07 -19.75
CA ALA A 176 0.89 1.33 -19.26
C ALA A 176 0.82 -0.18 -19.64
N LYS A 177 -0.39 -0.71 -19.76
CA LYS A 177 -0.64 -2.11 -20.15
C LYS A 177 -0.41 -2.38 -21.63
N THR A 178 -0.54 -1.36 -22.48
CA THR A 178 -0.52 -1.49 -23.95
C THR A 178 0.89 -1.32 -24.55
N ARG A 179 1.83 -0.74 -23.82
CA ARG A 179 3.24 -0.68 -24.24
C ARG A 179 3.91 -2.04 -24.02
N ARG A 180 3.67 -2.96 -24.95
CA ARG A 180 4.58 -4.11 -25.14
C ARG A 180 5.97 -3.55 -25.43
N LEU A 181 6.97 -3.99 -24.64
CA LEU A 181 8.37 -3.80 -25.01
C LEU A 181 8.54 -4.24 -26.46
N PRO A 182 9.21 -3.45 -27.33
CA PRO A 182 9.48 -3.88 -28.67
C PRO A 182 10.18 -5.23 -28.61
N ALA A 183 9.72 -6.19 -29.41
CA ALA A 183 10.39 -7.46 -29.57
C ALA A 183 11.82 -7.15 -30.03
N SER A 184 12.81 -7.50 -29.23
CA SER A 184 14.22 -7.45 -29.62
C SER A 184 14.38 -8.39 -30.83
N ARG A 185 14.74 -7.81 -31.95
CA ARG A 185 15.26 -8.55 -33.12
C ARG A 185 16.62 -9.15 -32.78
#